data_b095aefd07704348f09383c25fefbf90
#
_entry.id   b095aefd07704348f09383c25fefbf90
#
_cell.length_a   1.000
_cell.length_b   1.000
_cell.length_c   1.000
_cell.angle_alpha   90.00
_cell.angle_beta   90.00
_cell.angle_gamma   90.00
#
_symmetry.space_group_name_H-M   'P 1'
#
loop_
_entity.id
_entity.type
_entity.pdbx_description
1 polymer ?
#
loop_
_entity_poly.entity_id
_entity_poly.type
_entity_poly.pdbx_seq_one_letter_code
_entity_poly.pdbx_strand_id
1 'polypeptide(L)'
;MKNITNQELALWAARGRLLAVDAVHTAASGHPGGSLSCMDALTTLYFAQMNIDPADPKNPDRDRFVLSKGHCAPALYSVLALRGFFPTEDMKLLRSIKAHYSGHPDMVHVPGVDMSTGSLAQGTSAAVGMALAAKVEGKSYRTYAICGDGELAEGQAWEAFMAAAKYHLDNLCFFVDVNGLQIDGATKDVMPTEPLDAKFAAFNWNVIKCDGHDFAAIRAALAEAEAFKGKPTVILLKTVKGKGVSFMENNAGWHGKAPNDEQFAQAKAELEAQIAQLEKEVG
;
A
#
# COMPACT_ATOMS: atom_id res chain seq x y z
N MET A 1 -17.55 -2.49 -8.79
CA MET A 1 -16.90 -3.49 -7.93
C MET A 1 -17.18 -3.36 -6.42
N LYS A 2 -18.08 -2.48 -5.98
CA LYS A 2 -18.41 -2.31 -4.55
C LYS A 2 -19.05 -3.55 -3.87
N ASN A 3 -19.47 -4.55 -4.63
CA ASN A 3 -20.07 -5.80 -4.11
C ASN A 3 -19.11 -6.99 -4.06
N ILE A 4 -17.80 -6.74 -4.16
CA ILE A 4 -16.77 -7.78 -4.07
C ILE A 4 -16.74 -8.42 -2.67
N THR A 5 -16.66 -9.74 -2.60
CA THR A 5 -16.55 -10.50 -1.34
C THR A 5 -15.14 -10.45 -0.75
N ASN A 6 -14.99 -10.84 0.52
CA ASN A 6 -13.68 -10.92 1.14
C ASN A 6 -12.82 -12.05 0.54
N GLN A 7 -13.45 -13.15 0.09
CA GLN A 7 -12.77 -14.24 -0.61
C GLN A 7 -12.24 -13.79 -1.98
N GLU A 8 -13.02 -13.02 -2.73
CA GLU A 8 -12.55 -12.43 -3.99
C GLU A 8 -11.40 -11.44 -3.76
N LEU A 9 -11.44 -10.63 -2.70
CA LEU A 9 -10.32 -9.76 -2.32
C LEU A 9 -9.07 -10.57 -1.98
N ALA A 10 -9.21 -11.67 -1.24
CA ALA A 10 -8.10 -12.57 -0.92
C ALA A 10 -7.47 -13.16 -2.19
N LEU A 11 -8.31 -13.57 -3.15
CA LEU A 11 -7.84 -14.08 -4.44
C LEU A 11 -7.07 -13.01 -5.23
N TRP A 12 -7.58 -11.78 -5.29
CA TRP A 12 -6.89 -10.68 -5.96
C TRP A 12 -5.58 -10.32 -5.28
N ALA A 13 -5.53 -10.33 -3.95
CA ALA A 13 -4.31 -10.08 -3.20
C ALA A 13 -3.26 -11.17 -3.42
N ALA A 14 -3.66 -12.45 -3.47
CA ALA A 14 -2.76 -13.56 -3.79
C ALA A 14 -2.18 -13.44 -5.20
N ARG A 15 -3.02 -13.11 -6.19
CA ARG A 15 -2.57 -12.82 -7.56
C ARG A 15 -1.64 -11.61 -7.62
N GLY A 16 -1.93 -10.55 -6.85
CA GLY A 16 -1.07 -9.37 -6.73
C GLY A 16 0.31 -9.70 -6.16
N ARG A 17 0.37 -10.56 -5.13
CA ARG A 17 1.63 -11.04 -4.55
C ARG A 17 2.46 -11.81 -5.57
N LEU A 18 1.84 -12.75 -6.29
CA LEU A 18 2.52 -13.50 -7.33
C LEU A 18 3.10 -12.59 -8.40
N LEU A 19 2.30 -11.64 -8.89
CA LEU A 19 2.71 -10.70 -9.93
C LEU A 19 3.86 -9.78 -9.44
N ALA A 20 3.82 -9.33 -8.19
CA ALA A 20 4.88 -8.51 -7.59
C ALA A 20 6.20 -9.28 -7.44
N VAL A 21 6.14 -10.54 -7.00
CA VAL A 21 7.33 -11.39 -6.84
C VAL A 21 7.94 -11.75 -8.20
N ASP A 22 7.11 -12.07 -9.20
CA ASP A 22 7.54 -12.34 -10.58
C ASP A 22 8.24 -11.12 -11.19
N ALA A 23 7.67 -9.94 -11.04
CA ALA A 23 8.25 -8.70 -11.52
C ALA A 23 9.62 -8.40 -10.87
N VAL A 24 9.74 -8.57 -9.55
CA VAL A 24 10.98 -8.37 -8.80
C VAL A 24 12.05 -9.40 -9.20
N HIS A 25 11.67 -10.66 -9.38
CA HIS A 25 12.54 -11.72 -9.85
C HIS A 25 13.04 -11.42 -11.27
N THR A 26 12.14 -11.12 -12.22
CA THR A 26 12.48 -10.80 -13.63
C THR A 26 13.42 -9.59 -13.72
N ALA A 27 13.18 -8.57 -12.89
CA ALA A 27 14.06 -7.40 -12.82
C ALA A 27 15.41 -7.66 -12.11
N ALA A 28 15.56 -8.81 -11.45
CA ALA A 28 16.68 -9.12 -10.54
C ALA A 28 16.93 -7.99 -9.51
N SER A 29 15.91 -7.19 -9.20
CA SER A 29 15.98 -6.00 -8.35
C SER A 29 14.60 -5.57 -7.88
N GLY A 30 14.48 -5.16 -6.62
CA GLY A 30 13.21 -4.64 -6.08
C GLY A 30 13.01 -4.98 -4.61
N HIS A 31 11.84 -4.61 -4.08
CA HIS A 31 11.54 -4.70 -2.66
C HIS A 31 10.32 -5.61 -2.42
N PRO A 32 10.52 -6.96 -2.36
CA PRO A 32 9.39 -7.88 -2.20
C PRO A 32 8.77 -7.81 -0.80
N GLY A 33 9.57 -7.77 0.26
CA GLY A 33 9.05 -7.91 1.63
C GLY A 33 7.96 -6.90 2.00
N GLY A 34 8.21 -5.61 1.81
CA GLY A 34 7.25 -4.55 2.07
C GLY A 34 6.11 -4.48 1.03
N SER A 35 6.33 -4.99 -0.18
CA SER A 35 5.28 -5.13 -1.19
C SER A 35 4.26 -6.19 -0.81
N LEU A 36 4.72 -7.31 -0.28
CA LEU A 36 3.87 -8.42 0.14
C LEU A 36 3.05 -8.09 1.39
N SER A 37 3.61 -7.29 2.34
CA SER A 37 2.91 -6.95 3.60
C SER A 37 1.69 -6.05 3.38
N CYS A 38 1.76 -5.07 2.48
CA CYS A 38 0.67 -4.11 2.26
C CYS A 38 -0.32 -4.51 1.16
N MET A 39 -0.17 -5.68 0.56
CA MET A 39 -0.97 -6.10 -0.58
C MET A 39 -2.47 -6.18 -0.29
N ASP A 40 -2.86 -6.66 0.91
CA ASP A 40 -4.28 -6.80 1.28
C ASP A 40 -4.95 -5.43 1.42
N ALA A 41 -4.28 -4.47 2.03
CA ALA A 41 -4.76 -3.10 2.14
C ALA A 41 -4.88 -2.42 0.76
N LEU A 42 -3.86 -2.56 -0.10
CA LEU A 42 -3.91 -2.04 -1.47
C LEU A 42 -5.05 -2.66 -2.27
N THR A 43 -5.20 -3.98 -2.19
CA THR A 43 -6.28 -4.70 -2.88
C THR A 43 -7.64 -4.20 -2.39
N THR A 44 -7.84 -4.06 -1.07
CA THR A 44 -9.09 -3.55 -0.51
C THR A 44 -9.40 -2.15 -1.00
N LEU A 45 -8.40 -1.24 -1.03
CA LEU A 45 -8.58 0.11 -1.54
C LEU A 45 -9.01 0.13 -3.00
N TYR A 46 -8.27 -0.53 -3.87
CA TYR A 46 -8.48 -0.44 -5.31
C TYR A 46 -9.66 -1.26 -5.83
N PHE A 47 -10.05 -2.34 -5.16
CA PHE A 47 -11.13 -3.21 -5.62
C PHE A 47 -12.47 -2.98 -4.90
N ALA A 48 -12.46 -2.47 -3.66
CA ALA A 48 -13.67 -2.32 -2.86
C ALA A 48 -13.98 -0.88 -2.44
N GLN A 49 -12.98 -0.05 -2.11
CA GLN A 49 -13.18 1.23 -1.42
C GLN A 49 -13.17 2.44 -2.36
N MET A 50 -12.11 2.62 -3.12
CA MET A 50 -11.87 3.86 -3.87
C MET A 50 -12.85 4.07 -5.02
N ASN A 51 -13.23 5.32 -5.22
CA ASN A 51 -13.95 5.77 -6.41
C ASN A 51 -12.93 6.07 -7.52
N ILE A 52 -12.63 5.07 -8.31
CA ILE A 52 -11.68 5.11 -9.44
C ILE A 52 -12.23 4.35 -10.64
N ASP A 53 -11.87 4.80 -11.83
CA ASP A 53 -12.15 4.12 -13.10
C ASP A 53 -10.85 3.99 -13.90
N PRO A 54 -10.39 2.76 -14.20
CA PRO A 54 -9.21 2.55 -15.06
C PRO A 54 -9.36 3.12 -16.46
N ALA A 55 -10.60 3.22 -16.98
CA ALA A 55 -10.86 3.82 -18.29
C ALA A 55 -10.74 5.36 -18.30
N ASP A 56 -10.82 5.99 -17.12
CA ASP A 56 -10.62 7.43 -16.93
C ASP A 56 -9.67 7.71 -15.76
N PRO A 57 -8.38 7.37 -15.91
CA PRO A 57 -7.40 7.48 -14.83
C PRO A 57 -7.05 8.92 -14.43
N LYS A 58 -7.49 9.90 -15.24
CA LYS A 58 -7.26 11.34 -15.01
C LYS A 58 -8.48 12.09 -14.52
N ASN A 59 -9.57 11.39 -14.21
CA ASN A 59 -10.79 12.01 -13.67
C ASN A 59 -10.45 12.90 -12.46
N PRO A 60 -10.80 14.20 -12.49
CA PRO A 60 -10.43 15.12 -11.40
C PRO A 60 -11.20 14.83 -10.11
N ASP A 61 -12.31 14.12 -10.16
CA ASP A 61 -13.18 13.85 -9.02
C ASP A 61 -12.97 12.43 -8.42
N ARG A 62 -12.02 11.65 -8.98
CA ARG A 62 -11.66 10.35 -8.43
C ARG A 62 -10.91 10.46 -7.11
N ASP A 63 -10.97 9.43 -6.28
CA ASP A 63 -10.13 9.34 -5.09
C ASP A 63 -8.63 9.32 -5.46
N ARG A 64 -7.79 9.71 -4.51
CA ARG A 64 -6.33 9.75 -4.64
C ARG A 64 -5.68 8.71 -3.74
N PHE A 65 -4.58 8.14 -4.24
CA PHE A 65 -3.76 7.22 -3.46
C PHE A 65 -2.28 7.57 -3.54
N VAL A 66 -1.61 7.65 -2.38
CA VAL A 66 -0.17 7.88 -2.29
C VAL A 66 0.52 6.71 -1.58
N LEU A 67 1.39 6.01 -2.31
CA LEU A 67 2.28 5.02 -1.71
C LEU A 67 3.52 5.74 -1.17
N SER A 68 3.49 6.18 0.10
CA SER A 68 4.60 6.93 0.71
C SER A 68 5.86 6.08 0.83
N LYS A 69 5.74 4.81 1.25
CA LYS A 69 6.82 3.82 1.17
C LYS A 69 7.05 3.38 -0.29
N GLY A 70 7.55 4.29 -1.11
CA GLY A 70 7.61 4.15 -2.56
C GLY A 70 8.40 2.94 -3.06
N HIS A 71 9.32 2.40 -2.26
CA HIS A 71 10.03 1.16 -2.57
C HIS A 71 9.08 -0.04 -2.77
N CYS A 72 7.86 0.02 -2.27
CA CYS A 72 6.82 -0.99 -2.50
C CYS A 72 6.06 -0.80 -3.83
N ALA A 73 6.62 -0.07 -4.80
CA ALA A 73 6.06 0.08 -6.14
C ALA A 73 5.62 -1.25 -6.79
N PRO A 74 6.33 -2.40 -6.62
CA PRO A 74 5.87 -3.66 -7.18
C PRO A 74 4.45 -4.04 -6.74
N ALA A 75 4.06 -3.76 -5.49
CA ALA A 75 2.69 -4.01 -5.03
C ALA A 75 1.68 -3.06 -5.68
N LEU A 76 1.97 -1.76 -5.70
CA LEU A 76 1.08 -0.78 -6.33
C LEU A 76 0.88 -1.08 -7.81
N TYR A 77 1.95 -1.32 -8.54
CA TYR A 77 1.86 -1.64 -9.96
C TYR A 77 1.11 -2.94 -10.22
N SER A 78 1.30 -3.97 -9.39
CA SER A 78 0.53 -5.22 -9.51
C SER A 78 -0.97 -4.97 -9.34
N VAL A 79 -1.36 -4.19 -8.34
CA VAL A 79 -2.78 -3.86 -8.11
C VAL A 79 -3.34 -3.01 -9.25
N LEU A 80 -2.58 -2.02 -9.74
CA LEU A 80 -3.01 -1.19 -10.88
C LEU A 80 -3.18 -2.03 -12.15
N ALA A 81 -2.25 -2.92 -12.47
CA ALA A 81 -2.34 -3.83 -13.61
C ALA A 81 -3.56 -4.76 -13.49
N LEU A 82 -3.76 -5.41 -12.34
CA LEU A 82 -4.92 -6.27 -12.08
C LEU A 82 -6.25 -5.51 -12.11
N ARG A 83 -6.22 -4.20 -11.79
CA ARG A 83 -7.40 -3.32 -11.92
C ARG A 83 -7.65 -2.87 -13.36
N GLY A 84 -6.72 -3.10 -14.29
CA GLY A 84 -6.86 -2.79 -15.71
C GLY A 84 -6.37 -1.39 -16.11
N PHE A 85 -5.51 -0.73 -15.30
CA PHE A 85 -4.88 0.52 -15.70
C PHE A 85 -3.85 0.34 -16.81
N PHE A 86 -3.24 -0.83 -16.88
CA PHE A 86 -2.31 -1.27 -17.92
C PHE A 86 -2.23 -2.82 -17.95
N PRO A 87 -1.69 -3.43 -19.02
CA PRO A 87 -1.59 -4.89 -19.14
C PRO A 87 -0.72 -5.52 -18.03
N THR A 88 -1.13 -6.66 -17.50
CA THR A 88 -0.36 -7.38 -16.48
C THR A 88 1.02 -7.84 -16.98
N GLU A 89 1.15 -8.08 -18.26
CA GLU A 89 2.39 -8.47 -18.93
C GLU A 89 3.49 -7.41 -18.80
N ASP A 90 3.09 -6.14 -18.67
CA ASP A 90 4.01 -5.02 -18.52
C ASP A 90 4.77 -5.05 -17.18
N MET A 91 4.31 -5.81 -16.21
CA MET A 91 5.02 -6.01 -14.95
C MET A 91 6.42 -6.64 -15.13
N LYS A 92 6.62 -7.38 -16.20
CA LYS A 92 7.94 -7.92 -16.60
C LYS A 92 8.93 -6.84 -17.03
N LEU A 93 8.46 -5.63 -17.26
CA LEU A 93 9.27 -4.47 -17.62
C LEU A 93 9.68 -3.63 -16.40
N LEU A 94 9.38 -4.08 -15.18
CA LEU A 94 9.79 -3.41 -13.94
C LEU A 94 11.31 -3.11 -13.98
N ARG A 95 11.69 -1.85 -13.72
CA ARG A 95 13.08 -1.37 -13.75
C ARG A 95 13.82 -1.56 -15.08
N SER A 96 13.10 -1.87 -16.16
CA SER A 96 13.69 -1.95 -17.48
C SER A 96 13.93 -0.55 -18.06
N ILE A 97 15.10 -0.32 -18.66
CA ILE A 97 15.39 0.92 -19.38
C ILE A 97 14.48 1.12 -20.61
N LYS A 98 13.79 0.07 -21.05
CA LYS A 98 12.89 0.11 -22.22
C LYS A 98 11.46 0.50 -21.87
N ALA A 99 11.16 0.72 -20.59
CA ALA A 99 9.80 1.00 -20.12
C ALA A 99 9.82 1.99 -18.94
N HIS A 100 8.63 2.45 -18.57
CA HIS A 100 8.46 3.48 -17.53
C HIS A 100 8.13 2.94 -16.13
N TYR A 101 8.12 1.60 -15.95
CA TYR A 101 7.85 0.97 -14.66
C TYR A 101 9.08 1.01 -13.77
N SER A 102 9.35 2.17 -13.18
CA SER A 102 10.51 2.39 -12.33
C SER A 102 10.39 1.67 -10.99
N GLY A 103 11.50 1.54 -10.25
CA GLY A 103 11.52 0.86 -8.95
C GLY A 103 10.77 1.59 -7.83
N HIS A 104 10.29 2.80 -8.09
CA HIS A 104 9.44 3.64 -7.24
C HIS A 104 8.29 4.21 -8.07
N PRO A 105 7.14 4.58 -7.47
CA PRO A 105 6.01 5.12 -8.23
C PRO A 105 6.39 6.32 -9.09
N ASP A 106 5.94 6.31 -10.34
CA ASP A 106 6.14 7.40 -11.32
C ASP A 106 4.77 7.89 -11.83
N MET A 107 4.35 9.07 -11.35
CA MET A 107 3.07 9.67 -11.70
C MET A 107 3.00 10.22 -13.13
N VAL A 108 4.16 10.42 -13.76
CA VAL A 108 4.22 11.00 -15.11
C VAL A 108 3.95 9.93 -16.16
N HIS A 109 4.46 8.74 -15.97
CA HIS A 109 4.48 7.71 -16.99
C HIS A 109 3.59 6.50 -16.69
N VAL A 110 3.28 6.21 -15.41
CA VAL A 110 2.50 5.02 -15.04
C VAL A 110 1.03 5.39 -14.77
N PRO A 111 0.09 4.91 -15.60
CA PRO A 111 -1.33 5.19 -15.40
C PRO A 111 -1.82 4.75 -14.02
N GLY A 112 -2.60 5.60 -13.36
CA GLY A 112 -3.18 5.31 -12.04
C GLY A 112 -2.26 5.63 -10.86
N VAL A 113 -1.02 6.07 -11.08
CA VAL A 113 -0.13 6.58 -10.03
C VAL A 113 -0.39 8.06 -9.80
N ASP A 114 -0.72 8.45 -8.58
CA ASP A 114 -1.06 9.83 -8.21
C ASP A 114 0.14 10.67 -7.79
N MET A 115 1.20 10.05 -7.30
CA MET A 115 2.40 10.74 -6.81
C MET A 115 3.65 9.90 -7.02
N SER A 116 4.68 10.51 -7.58
CA SER A 116 6.03 9.93 -7.59
C SER A 116 6.60 10.00 -6.18
N THR A 117 7.01 8.85 -5.64
CA THR A 117 7.56 8.73 -4.28
C THR A 117 8.84 7.91 -4.28
N GLY A 118 9.50 7.78 -3.13
CA GLY A 118 10.75 7.02 -2.99
C GLY A 118 11.66 7.59 -1.90
N SER A 119 11.74 8.92 -1.77
CA SER A 119 12.27 9.56 -0.57
C SER A 119 11.23 9.40 0.53
N LEU A 120 11.59 8.67 1.59
CA LEU A 120 10.65 8.33 2.67
C LEU A 120 10.02 9.58 3.28
N ALA A 121 8.78 9.46 3.68
CA ALA A 121 7.89 10.51 4.23
C ALA A 121 7.51 11.66 3.27
N GLN A 122 8.14 11.83 2.10
CA GLN A 122 7.70 12.86 1.14
C GLN A 122 6.26 12.65 0.68
N GLY A 123 5.86 11.39 0.51
CA GLY A 123 4.50 11.01 0.14
C GLY A 123 3.45 11.42 1.18
N THR A 124 3.81 11.49 2.47
CA THR A 124 2.89 11.92 3.53
C THR A 124 2.45 13.37 3.33
N SER A 125 3.40 14.27 3.04
CA SER A 125 3.12 15.67 2.76
C SER A 125 2.30 15.86 1.48
N ALA A 126 2.61 15.08 0.42
CA ALA A 126 1.84 15.12 -0.82
C ALA A 126 0.37 14.70 -0.60
N ALA A 127 0.13 13.63 0.18
CA ALA A 127 -1.22 13.17 0.52
C ALA A 127 -2.00 14.23 1.32
N VAL A 128 -1.35 14.91 2.26
CA VAL A 128 -1.96 16.03 3.00
C VAL A 128 -2.33 17.17 2.05
N GLY A 129 -1.43 17.51 1.11
CA GLY A 129 -1.71 18.53 0.08
C GLY A 129 -2.91 18.17 -0.79
N MET A 130 -3.01 16.91 -1.26
CA MET A 130 -4.14 16.43 -2.07
C MET A 130 -5.46 16.50 -1.28
N ALA A 131 -5.48 16.07 -0.02
CA ALA A 131 -6.67 16.13 0.82
C ALA A 131 -7.09 17.58 1.11
N LEU A 132 -6.13 18.48 1.32
CA LEU A 132 -6.40 19.91 1.51
C LEU A 132 -6.95 20.54 0.24
N ALA A 133 -6.39 20.21 -0.94
CA ALA A 133 -6.87 20.68 -2.23
C ALA A 133 -8.35 20.34 -2.44
N ALA A 134 -8.76 19.09 -2.15
CA ALA A 134 -10.16 18.71 -2.22
C ALA A 134 -11.07 19.61 -1.39
N LYS A 135 -10.67 19.95 -0.15
CA LYS A 135 -11.46 20.84 0.72
C LYS A 135 -11.51 22.28 0.19
N VAL A 136 -10.39 22.80 -0.30
CA VAL A 136 -10.31 24.16 -0.86
C VAL A 136 -11.15 24.30 -2.12
N GLU A 137 -11.15 23.26 -2.97
CA GLU A 137 -11.92 23.21 -4.23
C GLU A 137 -13.38 22.80 -4.04
N GLY A 138 -13.82 22.45 -2.82
CA GLY A 138 -15.17 21.96 -2.55
C GLY A 138 -15.46 20.58 -3.18
N LYS A 139 -14.42 19.78 -3.40
CA LYS A 139 -14.51 18.42 -3.96
C LYS A 139 -14.80 17.40 -2.88
N SER A 140 -15.44 16.29 -3.26
CA SER A 140 -15.82 15.19 -2.35
C SER A 140 -14.86 14.02 -2.35
N TYR A 141 -13.81 14.02 -3.19
CA TYR A 141 -12.88 12.90 -3.24
C TYR A 141 -12.08 12.76 -1.94
N ARG A 142 -11.73 11.54 -1.64
CA ARG A 142 -10.91 11.17 -0.50
C ARG A 142 -9.47 10.94 -0.94
N THR A 143 -8.55 11.12 -0.01
CA THR A 143 -7.14 10.78 -0.20
C THR A 143 -6.76 9.66 0.76
N TYR A 144 -6.17 8.61 0.21
CA TYR A 144 -5.61 7.48 0.95
C TYR A 144 -4.10 7.47 0.78
N ALA A 145 -3.38 7.04 1.83
CA ALA A 145 -1.94 6.86 1.73
C ALA A 145 -1.47 5.68 2.58
N ILE A 146 -0.38 5.04 2.18
CA ILE A 146 0.29 3.99 2.96
C ILE A 146 1.73 4.40 3.22
N CYS A 147 2.13 4.40 4.50
CA CYS A 147 3.51 4.51 4.93
C CYS A 147 3.96 3.24 5.70
N GLY A 148 5.25 3.08 5.89
CA GLY A 148 5.80 2.02 6.75
C GLY A 148 6.01 2.51 8.18
N ASP A 149 6.03 1.58 9.13
CA ASP A 149 6.36 1.90 10.53
C ASP A 149 7.78 2.44 10.70
N GLY A 150 8.77 1.88 9.97
CA GLY A 150 10.13 2.41 9.95
C GLY A 150 10.25 3.76 9.26
N GLU A 151 9.38 4.07 8.28
CA GLU A 151 9.32 5.37 7.62
C GLU A 151 8.93 6.50 8.60
N LEU A 152 8.23 6.18 9.67
CA LEU A 152 7.83 7.14 10.70
C LEU A 152 8.99 7.61 11.61
N ALA A 153 10.21 7.17 11.35
CA ALA A 153 11.41 7.78 11.90
C ALA A 153 11.74 9.15 11.26
N GLU A 154 11.17 9.43 10.06
CA GLU A 154 11.35 10.70 9.37
C GLU A 154 10.52 11.82 10.02
N GLY A 155 11.17 12.94 10.37
CA GLY A 155 10.51 14.10 11.00
C GLY A 155 9.42 14.71 10.12
N GLN A 156 9.61 14.74 8.79
CA GLN A 156 8.64 15.29 7.84
C GLN A 156 7.28 14.61 7.92
N ALA A 157 7.20 13.31 8.24
CA ALA A 157 5.92 12.64 8.43
C ALA A 157 5.09 13.32 9.53
N TRP A 158 5.73 13.62 10.66
CA TRP A 158 5.07 14.24 11.81
C TRP A 158 4.68 15.70 11.54
N GLU A 159 5.48 16.45 10.77
CA GLU A 159 5.12 17.80 10.30
C GLU A 159 3.86 17.74 9.41
N ALA A 160 3.78 16.78 8.48
CA ALA A 160 2.60 16.55 7.65
C ALA A 160 1.38 16.19 8.50
N PHE A 161 1.54 15.32 9.51
CA PHE A 161 0.43 14.91 10.39
C PHE A 161 -0.08 16.05 11.26
N MET A 162 0.79 16.96 11.74
CA MET A 162 0.35 18.18 12.41
C MET A 162 -0.49 19.06 11.48
N ALA A 163 -0.06 19.24 10.23
CA ALA A 163 -0.79 20.02 9.24
C ALA A 163 -2.17 19.40 8.94
N ALA A 164 -2.24 18.07 8.76
CA ALA A 164 -3.50 17.36 8.52
C ALA A 164 -4.51 17.58 9.65
N ALA A 165 -4.06 17.49 10.90
CA ALA A 165 -4.90 17.74 12.07
C ALA A 165 -5.34 19.20 12.15
N LYS A 166 -4.41 20.16 11.89
CA LYS A 166 -4.68 21.60 11.87
C LYS A 166 -5.78 21.97 10.89
N TYR A 167 -5.80 21.36 9.72
CA TYR A 167 -6.78 21.65 8.67
C TYR A 167 -8.01 20.71 8.71
N HIS A 168 -8.16 19.90 9.76
CA HIS A 168 -9.30 19.01 9.95
C HIS A 168 -9.59 18.13 8.71
N LEU A 169 -8.55 17.49 8.15
CA LEU A 169 -8.66 16.73 6.91
C LEU A 169 -9.34 15.37 7.13
N ASP A 170 -10.63 15.37 7.39
CA ASP A 170 -11.43 14.15 7.58
C ASP A 170 -11.69 13.35 6.29
N ASN A 171 -11.27 13.90 5.15
CA ASN A 171 -11.18 13.23 3.87
C ASN A 171 -9.82 12.53 3.64
N LEU A 172 -8.92 12.54 4.64
CA LEU A 172 -7.62 11.88 4.60
C LEU A 172 -7.63 10.64 5.49
N CYS A 173 -7.26 9.50 4.91
CA CYS A 173 -7.07 8.24 5.62
C CYS A 173 -5.67 7.69 5.35
N PHE A 174 -4.84 7.61 6.39
CA PHE A 174 -3.52 6.98 6.33
C PHE A 174 -3.56 5.56 6.84
N PHE A 175 -2.85 4.68 6.15
CA PHE A 175 -2.48 3.37 6.66
C PHE A 175 -1.02 3.38 7.08
N VAL A 176 -0.73 2.79 8.22
CA VAL A 176 0.64 2.43 8.61
C VAL A 176 0.79 0.93 8.53
N ASP A 177 1.68 0.46 7.68
CA ASP A 177 2.08 -0.94 7.57
C ASP A 177 3.02 -1.28 8.75
N VAL A 178 2.42 -1.72 9.87
CA VAL A 178 3.14 -2.04 11.12
C VAL A 178 3.59 -3.49 11.07
N ASN A 179 4.69 -3.73 10.33
CA ASN A 179 5.28 -5.06 10.19
C ASN A 179 6.47 -5.29 11.15
N GLY A 180 6.89 -4.27 11.91
CA GLY A 180 7.93 -4.35 12.93
C GLY A 180 9.36 -4.47 12.39
N LEU A 181 9.56 -4.33 11.07
CA LEU A 181 10.86 -4.51 10.43
C LEU A 181 11.20 -3.35 9.47
N GLN A 182 12.43 -2.88 9.54
CA GLN A 182 13.03 -1.97 8.58
C GLN A 182 14.30 -2.61 7.95
N ILE A 183 15.08 -1.88 7.15
CA ILE A 183 16.19 -2.43 6.34
C ILE A 183 17.12 -3.32 7.17
N ASP A 184 17.58 -2.84 8.32
CA ASP A 184 18.68 -3.44 9.09
C ASP A 184 18.18 -4.35 10.23
N GLY A 185 16.85 -4.47 10.45
CA GLY A 185 16.33 -5.31 11.52
C GLY A 185 14.97 -4.89 12.04
N ALA A 186 14.70 -5.27 13.30
CA ALA A 186 13.47 -4.89 13.96
C ALA A 186 13.44 -3.38 14.24
N THR A 187 12.28 -2.75 14.01
CA THR A 187 12.11 -1.30 14.24
C THR A 187 12.46 -0.90 15.67
N LYS A 188 12.14 -1.75 16.65
CA LYS A 188 12.46 -1.51 18.07
C LYS A 188 13.97 -1.44 18.36
N ASP A 189 14.80 -2.10 17.53
CA ASP A 189 16.24 -2.20 17.74
C ASP A 189 17.02 -1.19 16.88
N VAL A 190 16.49 -0.83 15.71
CA VAL A 190 17.13 0.10 14.78
C VAL A 190 16.76 1.55 15.10
N MET A 191 15.46 1.88 15.03
CA MET A 191 14.91 3.19 15.41
C MET A 191 13.46 2.99 15.87
N PRO A 192 13.20 3.02 17.19
CA PRO A 192 11.88 2.78 17.75
C PRO A 192 10.89 3.87 17.38
N THR A 193 9.85 3.52 16.63
CA THR A 193 8.76 4.45 16.27
C THR A 193 7.55 4.32 17.19
N GLU A 194 7.40 3.21 17.90
CA GLU A 194 6.32 2.99 18.89
C GLU A 194 6.42 3.93 20.12
N PRO A 195 5.32 4.17 20.85
CA PRO A 195 3.95 3.71 20.59
C PRO A 195 3.24 4.58 19.55
N LEU A 196 2.88 4.00 18.40
CA LEU A 196 2.29 4.78 17.29
C LEU A 196 0.90 5.31 17.60
N ASP A 197 0.07 4.50 18.27
CA ASP A 197 -1.30 4.89 18.63
C ASP A 197 -1.31 6.13 19.54
N ALA A 198 -0.47 6.14 20.58
CA ALA A 198 -0.37 7.28 21.49
C ALA A 198 0.19 8.53 20.77
N LYS A 199 1.16 8.36 19.87
CA LYS A 199 1.72 9.46 19.08
C LYS A 199 0.67 10.08 18.17
N PHE A 200 -0.05 9.29 17.35
CA PHE A 200 -1.11 9.80 16.49
C PHE A 200 -2.26 10.43 17.28
N ALA A 201 -2.65 9.84 18.41
CA ALA A 201 -3.66 10.43 19.28
C ALA A 201 -3.22 11.81 19.82
N ALA A 202 -1.95 11.95 20.23
CA ALA A 202 -1.36 13.22 20.66
C ALA A 202 -1.32 14.27 19.54
N PHE A 203 -1.19 13.83 18.28
CA PHE A 203 -1.30 14.68 17.09
C PHE A 203 -2.76 14.97 16.67
N ASN A 204 -3.74 14.60 17.50
CA ASN A 204 -5.15 14.85 17.27
C ASN A 204 -5.74 14.10 16.05
N TRP A 205 -5.28 12.90 15.78
CA TRP A 205 -5.82 12.00 14.78
C TRP A 205 -6.85 11.04 15.38
N ASN A 206 -7.81 10.58 14.57
CA ASN A 206 -8.60 9.39 14.86
C ASN A 206 -7.73 8.16 14.60
N VAL A 207 -7.62 7.24 15.57
CA VAL A 207 -6.72 6.08 15.50
C VAL A 207 -7.52 4.80 15.53
N ILE A 208 -7.38 3.99 14.49
CA ILE A 208 -7.99 2.67 14.37
C ILE A 208 -6.87 1.62 14.27
N LYS A 209 -7.03 0.48 14.90
CA LYS A 209 -6.10 -0.65 14.80
C LYS A 209 -6.83 -1.86 14.25
N CYS A 210 -6.22 -2.57 13.30
CA CYS A 210 -6.76 -3.83 12.83
C CYS A 210 -5.68 -4.80 12.34
N ASP A 211 -6.06 -6.06 12.17
CA ASP A 211 -5.25 -7.02 11.45
C ASP A 211 -5.21 -6.62 9.97
N GLY A 212 -4.00 -6.36 9.46
CA GLY A 212 -3.77 -5.93 8.07
C GLY A 212 -3.87 -7.07 7.04
N HIS A 213 -4.17 -8.29 7.49
CA HIS A 213 -4.41 -9.46 6.65
C HIS A 213 -5.85 -10.00 6.74
N ASP A 214 -6.71 -9.35 7.53
CA ASP A 214 -8.14 -9.65 7.61
C ASP A 214 -8.94 -8.62 6.79
N PHE A 215 -9.48 -9.04 5.67
CA PHE A 215 -10.27 -8.17 4.79
C PHE A 215 -11.54 -7.62 5.44
N ALA A 216 -12.17 -8.39 6.33
CA ALA A 216 -13.33 -7.90 7.07
C ALA A 216 -12.94 -6.79 8.04
N ALA A 217 -11.81 -6.96 8.75
CA ALA A 217 -11.27 -5.94 9.66
C ALA A 217 -10.84 -4.67 8.92
N ILE A 218 -10.15 -4.80 7.77
CA ILE A 218 -9.73 -3.65 6.94
C ILE A 218 -10.95 -2.88 6.43
N ARG A 219 -11.98 -3.58 5.92
CA ARG A 219 -13.22 -2.95 5.44
C ARG A 219 -13.99 -2.25 6.56
N ALA A 220 -14.07 -2.85 7.75
CA ALA A 220 -14.68 -2.24 8.91
C ALA A 220 -13.94 -0.96 9.34
N ALA A 221 -12.61 -1.01 9.38
CA ALA A 221 -11.77 0.15 9.70
C ALA A 221 -11.93 1.28 8.66
N LEU A 222 -12.05 0.96 7.38
CA LEU A 222 -12.30 1.93 6.32
C LEU A 222 -13.69 2.58 6.45
N ALA A 223 -14.71 1.79 6.76
CA ALA A 223 -16.07 2.29 6.98
C ALA A 223 -16.13 3.23 8.21
N GLU A 224 -15.44 2.87 9.30
CA GLU A 224 -15.29 3.73 10.48
C GLU A 224 -14.56 5.03 10.12
N ALA A 225 -13.46 4.96 9.38
CA ALA A 225 -12.69 6.13 8.92
C ALA A 225 -13.51 7.05 7.99
N GLU A 226 -14.39 6.50 7.19
CA GLU A 226 -15.28 7.28 6.30
C GLU A 226 -16.39 7.98 7.09
N ALA A 227 -16.95 7.31 8.08
CA ALA A 227 -18.00 7.85 8.95
C ALA A 227 -17.47 8.92 9.91
N PHE A 228 -16.19 8.83 10.32
CA PHE A 228 -15.59 9.77 11.27
C PHE A 228 -15.36 11.14 10.61
N LYS A 229 -15.72 12.22 11.34
CA LYS A 229 -15.62 13.60 10.82
C LYS A 229 -14.80 14.50 11.75
N GLY A 230 -14.25 15.56 11.14
CA GLY A 230 -13.54 16.63 11.85
C GLY A 230 -12.07 16.37 12.14
N LYS A 231 -11.56 15.15 11.88
CA LYS A 231 -10.14 14.81 12.05
C LYS A 231 -9.69 13.84 10.95
N PRO A 232 -8.41 13.86 10.56
CA PRO A 232 -7.83 12.79 9.74
C PRO A 232 -7.83 11.46 10.51
N THR A 233 -7.89 10.35 9.79
CA THR A 233 -7.85 9.00 10.36
C THR A 233 -6.57 8.29 9.99
N VAL A 234 -5.96 7.62 10.96
CA VAL A 234 -4.90 6.63 10.75
C VAL A 234 -5.39 5.23 11.10
N ILE A 235 -5.13 4.28 10.23
CA ILE A 235 -5.38 2.85 10.45
C ILE A 235 -4.02 2.17 10.62
N LEU A 236 -3.73 1.71 11.82
CA LEU A 236 -2.51 0.95 12.13
C LEU A 236 -2.77 -0.51 11.78
N LEU A 237 -2.18 -0.97 10.67
CA LEU A 237 -2.32 -2.33 10.17
C LEU A 237 -1.24 -3.22 10.78
N LYS A 238 -1.61 -4.15 11.64
CA LYS A 238 -0.68 -5.21 12.05
C LYS A 238 -0.47 -6.16 10.87
N THR A 239 0.74 -6.21 10.35
CA THR A 239 1.09 -6.97 9.15
C THR A 239 2.30 -7.86 9.35
N VAL A 240 2.56 -8.71 8.35
CA VAL A 240 3.73 -9.58 8.26
C VAL A 240 4.53 -9.19 7.02
N LYS A 241 5.77 -8.71 7.22
CA LYS A 241 6.69 -8.46 6.10
C LYS A 241 6.95 -9.75 5.33
N GLY A 242 6.81 -9.73 4.00
CA GLY A 242 6.97 -10.93 3.19
C GLY A 242 5.76 -11.88 3.15
N LYS A 243 4.58 -11.42 3.55
CA LYS A 243 3.33 -12.19 3.66
C LYS A 243 3.04 -13.07 2.45
N GLY A 244 2.78 -14.35 2.70
CA GLY A 244 2.38 -15.35 1.68
C GLY A 244 3.55 -16.10 1.05
N VAL A 245 4.80 -15.79 1.43
CA VAL A 245 6.00 -16.53 1.00
C VAL A 245 6.77 -16.96 2.24
N SER A 246 6.79 -18.24 2.53
CA SER A 246 7.22 -18.81 3.81
C SER A 246 8.62 -18.35 4.26
N PHE A 247 9.60 -18.33 3.36
CA PHE A 247 10.97 -17.93 3.68
C PHE A 247 11.20 -16.40 3.70
N MET A 248 10.20 -15.61 3.28
CA MET A 248 10.23 -14.14 3.33
C MET A 248 9.52 -13.59 4.55
N GLU A 249 8.56 -14.32 5.13
CA GLU A 249 7.78 -13.86 6.27
C GLU A 249 8.67 -13.53 7.48
N ASN A 250 8.42 -12.36 8.07
CA ASN A 250 9.16 -11.85 9.25
C ASN A 250 10.68 -11.80 9.08
N ASN A 251 11.19 -11.64 7.87
CA ASN A 251 12.61 -11.63 7.59
C ASN A 251 13.03 -10.29 6.93
N ALA A 252 13.78 -9.47 7.69
CA ALA A 252 14.28 -8.16 7.24
C ALA A 252 15.18 -8.28 5.99
N GLY A 253 15.90 -9.40 5.81
CA GLY A 253 16.75 -9.65 4.66
C GLY A 253 16.05 -9.61 3.31
N TRP A 254 14.72 -9.69 3.29
CA TRP A 254 13.89 -9.54 2.08
C TRP A 254 13.36 -8.13 1.85
N HIS A 255 13.92 -7.13 2.54
CA HIS A 255 13.53 -5.74 2.31
C HIS A 255 13.80 -5.30 0.87
N GLY A 256 15.02 -5.44 0.38
CA GLY A 256 15.44 -4.98 -0.94
C GLY A 256 16.22 -6.04 -1.77
N LYS A 257 15.90 -7.31 -1.58
CA LYS A 257 16.57 -8.43 -2.23
C LYS A 257 15.61 -9.15 -3.18
N ALA A 258 16.00 -9.29 -4.45
CA ALA A 258 15.26 -10.14 -5.39
C ALA A 258 15.54 -11.64 -5.10
N PRO A 259 14.53 -12.51 -5.23
CA PRO A 259 14.73 -13.95 -5.16
C PRO A 259 15.53 -14.44 -6.37
N ASN A 260 16.37 -15.45 -6.17
CA ASN A 260 16.99 -16.19 -7.27
C ASN A 260 15.98 -17.18 -7.88
N ASP A 261 16.38 -17.93 -8.94
CA ASP A 261 15.48 -18.83 -9.67
C ASP A 261 14.86 -19.91 -8.77
N GLU A 262 15.64 -20.52 -7.87
CA GLU A 262 15.16 -21.53 -6.93
C GLU A 262 14.17 -20.94 -5.92
N GLN A 263 14.51 -19.82 -5.32
CA GLN A 263 13.67 -19.08 -4.39
C GLN A 263 12.38 -18.58 -5.07
N PHE A 264 12.48 -18.12 -6.30
CA PHE A 264 11.31 -17.73 -7.09
C PHE A 264 10.41 -18.92 -7.38
N ALA A 265 10.97 -20.05 -7.78
CA ALA A 265 10.20 -21.29 -8.04
C ALA A 265 9.42 -21.72 -6.79
N GLN A 266 10.05 -21.66 -5.60
CA GLN A 266 9.37 -21.94 -4.33
C GLN A 266 8.26 -20.93 -4.04
N ALA A 267 8.55 -19.62 -4.09
CA ALA A 267 7.56 -18.57 -3.82
C ALA A 267 6.36 -18.66 -4.78
N LYS A 268 6.63 -18.93 -6.06
CA LYS A 268 5.60 -19.13 -7.08
C LYS A 268 4.71 -20.33 -6.74
N ALA A 269 5.30 -21.47 -6.39
CA ALA A 269 4.54 -22.66 -6.03
C ALA A 269 3.64 -22.44 -4.80
N GLU A 270 4.13 -21.75 -3.77
CA GLU A 270 3.37 -21.41 -2.57
C GLU A 270 2.17 -20.48 -2.90
N LEU A 271 2.40 -19.45 -3.70
CA LEU A 271 1.36 -18.48 -4.09
C LEU A 271 0.35 -19.08 -5.07
N GLU A 272 0.78 -19.91 -6.04
CA GLU A 272 -0.11 -20.63 -6.97
C GLU A 272 -1.00 -21.63 -6.22
N ALA A 273 -0.46 -22.32 -5.21
CA ALA A 273 -1.27 -23.21 -4.36
C ALA A 273 -2.34 -22.43 -3.58
N GLN A 274 -1.98 -21.26 -3.02
CA GLN A 274 -2.93 -20.37 -2.35
C GLN A 274 -4.02 -19.87 -3.32
N ILE A 275 -3.64 -19.44 -4.52
CA ILE A 275 -4.56 -18.99 -5.57
C ILE A 275 -5.55 -20.12 -5.93
N ALA A 276 -5.04 -21.34 -6.19
CA ALA A 276 -5.86 -22.49 -6.56
C ALA A 276 -6.86 -22.89 -5.47
N GLN A 277 -6.51 -22.70 -4.18
CA GLN A 277 -7.43 -22.89 -3.08
C GLN A 277 -8.52 -21.82 -3.07
N LEU A 278 -8.15 -20.53 -3.17
CA LEU A 278 -9.08 -19.41 -3.14
C LEU A 278 -10.03 -19.42 -4.35
N GLU A 279 -9.58 -19.86 -5.53
CA GLU A 279 -10.44 -20.03 -6.71
C GLU A 279 -11.56 -21.03 -6.48
N LYS A 280 -11.32 -22.10 -5.71
CA LYS A 280 -12.36 -23.07 -5.33
C LYS A 280 -13.37 -22.50 -4.31
N GLU A 281 -12.93 -21.54 -3.50
CA GLU A 281 -13.78 -20.89 -2.48
C GLU A 281 -14.66 -19.78 -3.09
N VAL A 282 -14.23 -19.18 -4.19
CA VAL A 282 -14.94 -18.10 -4.90
C VAL A 282 -15.90 -18.65 -5.96
N GLY A 283 -15.58 -19.77 -6.59
CA GLY A 283 -16.35 -20.39 -7.68
C GLY A 283 -17.33 -21.36 -7.24
#